data_de2ceba0f84cdeeda55d531d456a0a97
#
_entry.id   de2ceba0f84cdeeda55d531d456a0a97
#
_cell.length_a   1.000
_cell.length_b   1.000
_cell.length_c   1.000
_cell.angle_alpha   90.00
_cell.angle_beta   90.00
_cell.angle_gamma   90.00
#
_symmetry.space_group_name_H-M   'P 1'
#
loop_
_entity.id
_entity.type
_entity.pdbx_description
1 polymer ?
#
loop_
_entity_poly.entity_id
_entity_poly.type
_entity_poly.pdbx_seq_one_letter_code
_entity_poly.pdbx_strand_id
1 'polypeptide(L)'
;MKIIEVPFSTTDWDKIEPVEHRGETGNSFWKTFEVGNIRVRMVEYSAGFKSDHWCARGHVLLVLRGELVIKLKDSNEFMLNSGTSFQVADDDANPHLAFTEKGAQVFIVD
;
A
#
# COMPACT_ATOMS: atom_id res chain seq x y z
N MET A 1 -11.39 -12.76 5.37
CA MET A 1 -11.82 -11.35 5.39
C MET A 1 -13.33 -11.32 5.46
N LYS A 2 -13.88 -10.56 6.39
CA LYS A 2 -15.31 -10.34 6.49
C LYS A 2 -15.60 -8.88 6.21
N ILE A 3 -16.34 -8.58 5.15
CA ILE A 3 -16.65 -7.22 4.73
C ILE A 3 -18.07 -6.89 5.21
N ILE A 4 -18.18 -5.82 5.98
CA ILE A 4 -19.42 -5.43 6.67
C ILE A 4 -19.75 -3.99 6.35
N GLU A 5 -21.05 -3.73 6.11
CA GLU A 5 -21.57 -2.37 5.92
C GLU A 5 -20.93 -1.65 4.73
N VAL A 6 -20.73 -2.42 3.67
CA VAL A 6 -20.23 -1.89 2.39
C VAL A 6 -21.33 -2.12 1.35
N PRO A 7 -22.19 -1.13 1.09
CA PRO A 7 -23.17 -1.25 0.00
C PRO A 7 -22.44 -1.45 -1.34
N PHE A 8 -23.09 -2.16 -2.27
CA PHE A 8 -22.52 -2.31 -3.60
C PHE A 8 -22.19 -0.93 -4.18
N SER A 9 -20.96 -0.80 -4.67
CA SER A 9 -20.48 0.45 -5.27
C SER A 9 -19.38 0.15 -6.26
N THR A 10 -19.15 1.12 -7.15
CA THR A 10 -18.02 1.07 -8.08
C THR A 10 -17.15 2.30 -7.84
N THR A 11 -15.86 2.18 -8.05
CA THR A 11 -14.91 3.27 -7.87
C THR A 11 -14.16 3.50 -9.18
N ASP A 12 -14.31 4.69 -9.74
CA ASP A 12 -13.48 5.13 -10.86
C ASP A 12 -12.30 5.90 -10.29
N TRP A 13 -11.14 5.26 -10.27
CA TRP A 13 -9.94 5.81 -9.64
C TRP A 13 -9.45 7.08 -10.33
N ASP A 14 -9.76 7.25 -11.61
CA ASP A 14 -9.39 8.47 -12.34
C ASP A 14 -10.14 9.70 -11.84
N LYS A 15 -11.27 9.51 -11.16
CA LYS A 15 -12.10 10.60 -10.63
C LYS A 15 -11.80 10.95 -9.18
N ILE A 16 -10.90 10.23 -8.53
CA ILE A 16 -10.52 10.50 -7.15
C ILE A 16 -9.26 11.34 -7.14
N GLU A 17 -9.32 12.48 -6.42
CA GLU A 17 -8.16 13.34 -6.25
C GLU A 17 -7.13 12.67 -5.35
N PRO A 18 -5.86 12.59 -5.76
CA PRO A 18 -4.82 12.03 -4.93
C PRO A 18 -4.46 12.96 -3.77
N VAL A 19 -4.14 12.38 -2.63
CA VAL A 19 -3.62 13.09 -1.46
C VAL A 19 -2.15 12.72 -1.31
N GLU A 20 -1.29 13.73 -1.22
CA GLU A 20 0.15 13.52 -1.08
C GLU A 20 0.53 13.21 0.36
N HIS A 21 1.37 12.21 0.53
CA HIS A 21 1.98 11.85 1.80
C HIS A 21 3.48 11.73 1.61
N ARG A 22 4.24 12.44 2.43
CA ARG A 22 5.71 12.35 2.38
C ARG A 22 6.20 11.07 3.02
N GLY A 23 7.21 10.44 2.40
CA GLY A 23 7.99 9.40 3.04
C GLY A 23 9.18 9.99 3.80
N GLU A 24 10.02 9.12 4.35
CA GLU A 24 11.34 9.53 4.83
C GLU A 24 12.12 10.15 3.67
N THR A 25 12.02 9.54 2.49
CA THR A 25 12.43 10.10 1.21
C THR A 25 11.29 9.90 0.23
N GLY A 26 11.18 10.78 -0.76
CA GLY A 26 10.14 10.69 -1.78
C GLY A 26 8.74 10.92 -1.24
N ASN A 27 7.77 10.67 -2.08
CA ASN A 27 6.36 10.92 -1.79
C ASN A 27 5.50 9.76 -2.24
N SER A 28 4.32 9.62 -1.62
CA SER A 28 3.26 8.75 -2.11
C SER A 28 2.00 9.57 -2.35
N PHE A 29 1.19 9.12 -3.29
CA PHE A 29 -0.06 9.80 -3.69
C PHE A 29 -1.17 8.78 -3.55
N TRP A 30 -2.10 9.06 -2.64
CA TRP A 30 -3.16 8.13 -2.25
C TRP A 30 -4.50 8.54 -2.82
N LYS A 31 -5.15 7.61 -3.49
CA LYS A 31 -6.56 7.69 -3.82
C LYS A 31 -7.26 6.66 -2.93
N THR A 32 -8.17 7.11 -2.09
CA THR A 32 -8.74 6.28 -1.03
C THR A 32 -10.25 6.21 -1.13
N PHE A 33 -10.77 5.00 -0.98
CA PHE A 33 -12.19 4.74 -0.77
C PHE A 33 -12.33 3.97 0.53
N GLU A 34 -12.97 4.58 1.52
CA GLU A 34 -13.10 3.98 2.84
C GLU A 34 -14.58 3.94 3.22
N VAL A 35 -15.09 2.75 3.49
CA VAL A 35 -16.48 2.53 3.83
C VAL A 35 -16.60 1.24 4.64
N GLY A 36 -17.56 1.22 5.60
CA GLY A 36 -17.71 0.06 6.47
C GLY A 36 -16.41 -0.26 7.17
N ASN A 37 -15.99 -1.51 7.08
CA ASN A 37 -14.77 -1.98 7.74
C ASN A 37 -13.59 -2.16 6.79
N ILE A 38 -13.65 -1.60 5.59
CA ILE A 38 -12.54 -1.71 4.64
C ILE A 38 -12.06 -0.34 4.18
N ARG A 39 -10.78 -0.31 3.82
CA ARG A 39 -10.16 0.81 3.12
C ARG A 39 -9.51 0.26 1.86
N VAL A 40 -9.89 0.81 0.71
CA VAL A 40 -9.36 0.43 -0.59
C VAL A 40 -8.59 1.61 -1.13
N ARG A 41 -7.36 1.38 -1.57
CA ARG A 41 -6.49 2.47 -2.04
C ARG A 41 -5.79 2.11 -3.34
N MET A 42 -5.66 3.12 -4.17
CA MET A 42 -4.70 3.11 -5.27
C MET A 42 -3.59 4.07 -4.87
N VAL A 43 -2.37 3.58 -4.76
CA VAL A 43 -1.24 4.39 -4.28
C VAL A 43 -0.14 4.41 -5.31
N GLU A 44 0.38 5.60 -5.58
CA GLU A 44 1.54 5.78 -6.45
C GLU A 44 2.72 6.27 -5.62
N TYR A 45 3.83 5.56 -5.70
CA TYR A 45 5.06 5.92 -5.03
C TYR A 45 6.02 6.56 -6.03
N SER A 46 6.61 7.69 -5.65
CA SER A 46 7.64 8.32 -6.47
C SER A 46 8.93 7.50 -6.45
N ALA A 47 9.79 7.73 -7.45
CA ALA A 47 11.13 7.16 -7.42
C ALA A 47 11.86 7.60 -6.16
N GLY A 48 12.51 6.66 -5.49
CA GLY A 48 13.24 6.94 -4.25
C GLY A 48 12.37 7.01 -3.00
N PHE A 49 11.09 6.64 -3.09
CA PHE A 49 10.22 6.62 -1.93
C PHE A 49 10.67 5.61 -0.89
N LYS A 50 10.64 6.01 0.39
CA LYS A 50 10.80 5.12 1.53
C LYS A 50 9.83 5.56 2.62
N SER A 51 9.10 4.61 3.20
CA SER A 51 8.16 4.89 4.29
C SER A 51 8.88 5.55 5.48
N ASP A 52 8.21 6.49 6.12
CA ASP A 52 8.75 7.20 7.29
C ASP A 52 8.46 6.48 8.60
N HIS A 53 7.73 5.38 8.56
CA HIS A 53 7.40 4.60 9.76
C HIS A 53 7.20 3.12 9.39
N TRP A 54 7.32 2.29 10.41
CA TRP A 54 6.98 0.86 10.30
C TRP A 54 5.48 0.68 10.42
N CYS A 55 4.90 -0.08 9.49
CA CYS A 55 3.46 -0.30 9.45
C CYS A 55 3.13 -1.65 10.09
N ALA A 56 2.26 -1.62 11.10
CA ALA A 56 1.75 -2.82 11.76
C ALA A 56 0.37 -3.24 11.25
N ARG A 57 -0.20 -2.48 10.32
CA ARG A 57 -1.53 -2.74 9.78
C ARG A 57 -1.49 -3.85 8.74
N GLY A 58 -2.42 -4.78 8.86
CA GLY A 58 -2.57 -5.84 7.88
C GLY A 58 -3.19 -5.34 6.58
N HIS A 59 -2.74 -5.92 5.48
CA HIS A 59 -3.33 -5.64 4.18
C HIS A 59 -3.07 -6.73 3.16
N VAL A 60 -3.81 -6.62 2.07
CA VAL A 60 -3.50 -7.28 0.81
C VAL A 60 -3.05 -6.19 -0.15
N LEU A 61 -1.86 -6.32 -0.70
CA LEU A 61 -1.29 -5.33 -1.60
C LEU A 61 -0.83 -6.01 -2.89
N LEU A 62 -1.24 -5.45 -4.02
CA LEU A 62 -0.84 -5.92 -5.35
C LEU A 62 -0.06 -4.82 -6.06
N VAL A 63 1.14 -5.13 -6.53
CA VAL A 63 1.92 -4.20 -7.36
C VAL A 63 1.38 -4.24 -8.79
N LEU A 64 0.90 -3.11 -9.26
CA LEU A 64 0.34 -2.98 -10.61
C LEU A 64 1.41 -2.57 -11.61
N ARG A 65 2.35 -1.72 -11.20
CA ARG A 65 3.39 -1.19 -12.06
C ARG A 65 4.63 -0.87 -11.23
N GLY A 66 5.80 -1.06 -11.82
CA GLY A 66 7.07 -0.80 -11.15
C GLY A 66 7.48 -1.93 -10.23
N GLU A 67 8.19 -1.58 -9.18
CA GLU A 67 8.68 -2.55 -8.19
C GLU A 67 8.64 -1.94 -6.81
N LEU A 68 8.32 -2.76 -5.81
CA LEU A 68 8.24 -2.34 -4.42
C LEU A 68 9.01 -3.34 -3.56
N VAL A 69 9.84 -2.85 -2.65
CA VAL A 69 10.53 -3.70 -1.68
C VAL A 69 9.83 -3.59 -0.34
N ILE A 70 9.53 -4.73 0.26
CA ILE A 70 8.97 -4.81 1.61
C ILE A 70 10.04 -5.37 2.52
N LYS A 71 10.34 -4.63 3.58
CA LYS A 71 11.31 -5.02 4.59
C LYS A 71 10.60 -5.36 5.89
N LEU A 72 10.93 -6.50 6.47
CA LEU A 72 10.42 -6.92 7.78
C LEU A 72 11.42 -6.57 8.88
N LYS A 73 10.98 -6.61 10.13
CA LYS A 73 11.84 -6.30 11.28
C LYS A 73 13.02 -7.25 11.45
N ASP A 74 12.91 -8.49 10.96
CA ASP A 74 14.02 -9.46 10.96
C ASP A 74 15.06 -9.18 9.87
N SER A 75 14.94 -8.04 9.16
CA SER A 75 15.82 -7.60 8.09
C SER A 75 15.63 -8.33 6.76
N ASN A 76 14.70 -9.29 6.66
CA ASN A 76 14.38 -9.89 5.37
C ASN A 76 13.71 -8.86 4.46
N GLU A 77 14.09 -8.87 3.20
CA GLU A 77 13.54 -7.98 2.18
C GLU A 77 12.96 -8.81 1.05
N PHE A 78 11.82 -8.34 0.53
CA PHE A 78 11.11 -9.02 -0.56
C PHE A 78 10.88 -8.02 -1.68
N MET A 79 11.41 -8.31 -2.86
CA MET A 79 11.18 -7.51 -4.06
C MET A 79 9.90 -7.95 -4.72
N LEU A 80 8.95 -7.05 -4.87
CA LEU A 80 7.66 -7.29 -5.53
C LEU A 80 7.66 -6.57 -6.87
N ASN A 81 7.65 -7.34 -7.94
CA ASN A 81 7.51 -6.81 -9.29
C ASN A 81 6.03 -6.68 -9.67
N SER A 82 5.77 -6.01 -10.79
CA SER A 82 4.42 -5.91 -11.34
C SER A 82 3.75 -7.28 -11.42
N GLY A 83 2.54 -7.38 -10.90
CA GLY A 83 1.78 -8.62 -10.86
C GLY A 83 2.03 -9.47 -9.60
N THR A 84 2.87 -9.01 -8.69
CA THR A 84 3.18 -9.71 -7.43
C THR A 84 2.44 -9.05 -6.27
N SER A 85 1.94 -9.84 -5.36
CA SER A 85 1.23 -9.35 -4.18
C SER A 85 1.87 -9.88 -2.89
N PHE A 86 1.58 -9.18 -1.80
CA PHE A 86 1.80 -9.73 -0.47
C PHE A 86 0.56 -9.54 0.39
N GLN A 87 0.46 -10.34 1.42
CA GLN A 87 -0.61 -10.27 2.40
C GLN A 87 -0.01 -10.45 3.78
N VAL A 88 -0.49 -9.69 4.73
CA VAL A 88 0.01 -9.71 6.10
C VAL A 88 -1.14 -9.37 7.05
N ALA A 89 -1.17 -10.04 8.20
CA ALA A 89 -2.12 -9.74 9.27
C ALA A 89 -1.68 -8.50 10.04
N ASP A 90 -2.61 -7.92 10.81
CA ASP A 90 -2.27 -6.90 11.81
C ASP A 90 -1.35 -7.52 12.85
N ASP A 91 -0.17 -6.97 13.06
CA ASP A 91 0.79 -7.50 14.01
C ASP A 91 1.81 -6.42 14.42
N ASP A 92 1.69 -5.93 15.64
CA ASP A 92 2.61 -4.93 16.20
C ASP A 92 4.01 -5.49 16.41
N ALA A 93 4.14 -6.81 16.55
CA ALA A 93 5.44 -7.44 16.77
C ALA A 93 6.23 -7.64 15.48
N ASN A 94 5.57 -7.64 14.33
CA ASN A 94 6.22 -7.87 13.04
C ASN A 94 5.74 -6.86 11.98
N PRO A 95 6.03 -5.57 12.19
CA PRO A 95 5.65 -4.55 11.21
C PRO A 95 6.53 -4.62 9.97
N HIS A 96 6.09 -3.93 8.93
CA HIS A 96 6.80 -3.88 7.66
C HIS A 96 7.06 -2.44 7.22
N LEU A 97 8.03 -2.28 6.32
CA LEU A 97 8.43 -1.01 5.75
C LEU A 97 8.47 -1.17 4.23
N ALA A 98 8.02 -0.16 3.51
CA ALA A 98 8.01 -0.18 2.05
C ALA A 98 8.97 0.86 1.48
N PHE A 99 9.69 0.49 0.41
CA PHE A 99 10.48 1.44 -0.36
C PHE A 99 10.58 1.00 -1.81
N THR A 100 10.87 1.96 -2.69
CA THR A 100 11.07 1.70 -4.11
C THR A 100 12.15 2.62 -4.65
N GLU A 101 13.00 2.10 -5.53
CA GLU A 101 14.02 2.90 -6.17
C GLU A 101 13.46 3.69 -7.37
N LYS A 102 12.68 3.01 -8.20
CA LYS A 102 12.24 3.57 -9.49
C LYS A 102 10.79 4.05 -9.50
N GLY A 103 10.06 3.79 -8.46
CA GLY A 103 8.63 4.09 -8.38
C GLY A 103 7.76 2.87 -8.56
N ALA A 104 6.52 2.96 -8.08
CA ALA A 104 5.58 1.85 -8.15
C ALA A 104 4.16 2.37 -8.04
N GLN A 105 3.22 1.62 -8.60
CA GLN A 105 1.80 1.81 -8.38
C GLN A 105 1.23 0.52 -7.79
N VAL A 106 0.46 0.66 -6.72
CA VAL A 106 -0.07 -0.49 -6.00
C VAL A 106 -1.57 -0.33 -5.74
N PHE A 107 -2.24 -1.46 -5.55
CA PHE A 107 -3.62 -1.54 -5.09
C PHE A 107 -3.63 -2.22 -3.73
N ILE A 108 -4.25 -1.58 -2.74
CA ILE A 108 -4.21 -2.03 -1.35
C ILE A 108 -5.62 -2.15 -0.80
N VAL A 109 -5.89 -3.26 -0.12
CA VAL A 109 -7.12 -3.45 0.65
C VAL A 109 -6.75 -3.73 2.10
N ASP A 110 -7.30 -2.95 3.02
CA ASP A 110 -7.13 -3.18 4.45
C ASP A 110 -8.32 -2.72 5.30
#